data_f49a7d37e74e73bb40b42053ce2ebf6d
#
_entry.id   f49a7d37e74e73bb40b42053ce2ebf6d
#
_cell.length_a   1.000
_cell.length_b   1.000
_cell.length_c   1.000
_cell.angle_alpha   90.00
_cell.angle_beta   90.00
_cell.angle_gamma   90.00
#
_symmetry.space_group_name_H-M   'P 1'
#
loop_
_entity.id
_entity.type
_entity.pdbx_description
1 polymer ?
#
loop_
_entity_poly.entity_id
_entity_poly.type
_entity_poly.pdbx_seq_one_letter_code
_entity_poly.pdbx_strand_id
1 'polypeptide(L)'
;MEKYLYYTPTEIEHPGVILEEKLQEMDMTIKEFAARSEKPEKSLIDIIQGQCSITPDMALAIEYVTGMPAEVLLNWQQRYDEAKSREKMVHKLGRVKTWLSTLPLKEMIDKGWVEAREQVGEQVDTVLRFFGVVSPKAWEDYYFNQRLKVAFRISLEKTSDPYAIAAWLRRGEIQAMDTFLEERYDPKRLKERLPEISHLLLSPPDDIVDRLTDILAESGIKLLFTEPLSGVPIKGATRWIYGNPCIQLLSERQEYENFRFTVLHEIGHILLHGKKDIFLEEAGFKPDDDLAYERKEKEADAFARKMMTV
;
A
#
# COMPACT_ATOMS: atom_id res chain seq x y z
N MET A 1 11.27 9.54 8.84
CA MET A 1 10.11 10.16 8.12
C MET A 1 9.31 10.93 9.16
N GLU A 2 9.33 12.27 9.10
CA GLU A 2 8.54 13.10 10.00
C GLU A 2 7.06 12.77 9.80
N LYS A 3 6.38 12.35 10.87
CA LYS A 3 4.93 12.28 10.91
C LYS A 3 4.40 13.70 10.69
N TYR A 4 3.97 13.99 9.49
CA TYR A 4 3.10 15.15 9.29
C TYR A 4 1.82 14.86 10.07
N LEU A 5 1.74 15.42 11.27
CA LEU A 5 0.52 15.56 12.04
C LEU A 5 -0.38 16.51 11.23
N TYR A 6 -1.20 15.94 10.35
CA TYR A 6 -2.30 16.70 9.78
C TYR A 6 -3.26 16.99 10.93
N TYR A 7 -3.16 18.19 11.46
CA TYR A 7 -4.24 18.76 12.26
C TYR A 7 -5.44 18.88 11.32
N THR A 8 -6.38 17.94 11.45
CA THR A 8 -7.68 18.03 10.80
C THR A 8 -8.58 18.72 11.82
N PRO A 9 -8.98 19.97 11.61
CA PRO A 9 -9.99 20.60 12.45
C PRO A 9 -11.22 19.69 12.47
N THR A 10 -11.82 19.51 13.63
CA THR A 10 -12.97 18.61 13.85
C THR A 10 -14.20 19.05 13.06
N GLU A 11 -14.27 20.32 12.67
CA GLU A 11 -15.30 20.88 11.77
C GLU A 11 -14.65 21.94 10.88
N ILE A 12 -14.70 21.73 9.57
CA ILE A 12 -14.32 22.74 8.59
C ILE A 12 -15.62 23.34 8.08
N GLU A 13 -15.87 24.60 8.47
CA GLU A 13 -17.02 25.35 7.99
C GLU A 13 -16.88 25.72 6.51
N HIS A 14 -18.02 25.87 5.83
CA HIS A 14 -18.02 26.31 4.45
C HIS A 14 -17.51 27.75 4.33
N PRO A 15 -16.64 28.10 3.35
CA PRO A 15 -16.10 29.46 3.20
C PRO A 15 -17.16 30.55 2.97
N GLY A 16 -18.39 30.16 2.64
CA GLY A 16 -19.53 31.07 2.59
C GLY A 16 -19.83 31.79 3.91
N VAL A 17 -19.51 31.14 5.06
CA VAL A 17 -19.68 31.77 6.39
C VAL A 17 -18.77 33.00 6.53
N ILE A 18 -17.52 32.89 6.06
CA ILE A 18 -16.59 34.03 6.11
C ILE A 18 -17.00 35.14 5.16
N LEU A 19 -17.58 34.79 4.00
CA LEU A 19 -18.15 35.78 3.11
C LEU A 19 -19.28 36.54 3.81
N GLU A 20 -20.17 35.82 4.52
CA GLU A 20 -21.26 36.45 5.27
C GLU A 20 -20.74 37.40 6.36
N GLU A 21 -19.77 36.94 7.19
CA GLU A 21 -19.13 37.74 8.23
C GLU A 21 -18.48 39.01 7.62
N LYS A 22 -17.78 38.86 6.48
CA LYS A 22 -17.13 39.97 5.81
C LYS A 22 -18.10 41.01 5.27
N LEU A 23 -19.24 40.54 4.74
CA LEU A 23 -20.31 41.47 4.32
C LEU A 23 -20.92 42.21 5.51
N GLN A 24 -21.09 41.54 6.65
CA GLN A 24 -21.57 42.18 7.90
C GLN A 24 -20.57 43.21 8.42
N GLU A 25 -19.25 42.89 8.44
CA GLU A 25 -18.23 43.87 8.83
C GLU A 25 -18.23 45.13 7.97
N MET A 26 -18.58 44.97 6.68
CA MET A 26 -18.63 46.09 5.73
C MET A 26 -19.97 46.81 5.71
N ASP A 27 -20.94 46.41 6.54
CA ASP A 27 -22.35 46.84 6.49
C ASP A 27 -22.95 46.81 5.09
N MET A 28 -22.57 45.72 4.33
CA MET A 28 -22.95 45.53 2.94
C MET A 28 -24.02 44.45 2.79
N THR A 29 -25.09 44.79 2.11
CA THR A 29 -26.15 43.84 1.79
C THR A 29 -25.75 42.91 0.63
N ILE A 30 -26.32 41.68 0.58
CA ILE A 30 -26.10 40.75 -0.54
C ILE A 30 -26.49 41.40 -1.88
N LYS A 31 -27.57 42.19 -1.89
CA LYS A 31 -28.04 42.94 -3.09
C LYS A 31 -27.00 43.93 -3.57
N GLU A 32 -26.38 44.65 -2.64
CA GLU A 32 -25.32 45.63 -2.98
C GLU A 32 -24.07 44.91 -3.47
N PHE A 33 -23.66 43.84 -2.81
CA PHE A 33 -22.54 43.03 -3.28
C PHE A 33 -22.80 42.44 -4.68
N ALA A 34 -24.01 41.91 -4.94
CA ALA A 34 -24.41 41.40 -6.24
C ALA A 34 -24.27 42.47 -7.34
N ALA A 35 -24.73 43.68 -7.05
CA ALA A 35 -24.60 44.82 -7.98
C ALA A 35 -23.14 45.21 -8.26
N ARG A 36 -22.25 45.19 -7.21
CA ARG A 36 -20.84 45.56 -7.34
C ARG A 36 -20.00 44.48 -8.01
N SER A 37 -20.38 43.22 -7.82
CA SER A 37 -19.65 42.03 -8.33
C SER A 37 -20.16 41.52 -9.68
N GLU A 38 -21.27 42.08 -10.17
CA GLU A 38 -21.99 41.60 -11.35
C GLU A 38 -22.37 40.09 -11.26
N LYS A 39 -22.57 39.60 -10.02
CA LYS A 39 -22.99 38.22 -9.76
C LYS A 39 -24.46 38.15 -9.34
N PRO A 40 -25.18 37.06 -9.70
CA PRO A 40 -26.57 36.90 -9.29
C PRO A 40 -26.70 36.79 -7.75
N GLU A 41 -27.67 37.50 -7.16
CA GLU A 41 -27.97 37.41 -5.71
C GLU A 41 -28.17 35.96 -5.26
N LYS A 42 -28.91 35.17 -6.07
CA LYS A 42 -29.16 33.76 -5.77
C LYS A 42 -27.86 32.96 -5.58
N SER A 43 -26.88 33.15 -6.45
CA SER A 43 -25.58 32.44 -6.35
C SER A 43 -24.83 32.82 -5.06
N LEU A 44 -24.92 34.04 -4.61
CA LEU A 44 -24.32 34.50 -3.36
C LEU A 44 -25.02 33.90 -2.15
N ILE A 45 -26.36 33.84 -2.16
CA ILE A 45 -27.15 33.18 -1.11
C ILE A 45 -26.80 31.70 -1.03
N ASP A 46 -26.74 31.00 -2.17
CA ASP A 46 -26.40 29.59 -2.23
C ASP A 46 -24.99 29.30 -1.68
N ILE A 47 -24.02 30.23 -1.91
CA ILE A 47 -22.66 30.15 -1.37
C ILE A 47 -22.66 30.37 0.16
N ILE A 48 -23.33 31.42 0.64
CA ILE A 48 -23.42 31.73 2.09
C ILE A 48 -24.09 30.57 2.83
N GLN A 49 -25.10 29.95 2.25
CA GLN A 49 -25.77 28.77 2.82
C GLN A 49 -24.98 27.47 2.64
N GLY A 50 -23.79 27.47 2.03
CA GLY A 50 -22.98 26.28 1.79
C GLY A 50 -23.55 25.31 0.77
N GLN A 51 -24.49 25.76 -0.08
CA GLN A 51 -25.14 24.93 -1.12
C GLN A 51 -24.32 24.89 -2.43
N CYS A 52 -23.47 25.88 -2.66
CA CYS A 52 -22.59 25.99 -3.82
C CYS A 52 -21.16 26.33 -3.40
N SER A 53 -20.18 25.76 -4.09
CA SER A 53 -18.76 26.06 -3.90
C SER A 53 -18.41 27.42 -4.48
N ILE A 54 -17.38 28.09 -3.87
CA ILE A 54 -16.79 29.31 -4.40
C ILE A 54 -15.90 28.93 -5.59
N THR A 55 -16.27 29.35 -6.79
CA THR A 55 -15.47 29.18 -8.01
C THR A 55 -14.35 30.21 -8.09
N PRO A 56 -13.27 29.99 -8.88
CA PRO A 56 -12.23 31.00 -9.09
C PRO A 56 -12.75 32.37 -9.53
N ASP A 57 -13.72 32.39 -10.42
CA ASP A 57 -14.36 33.59 -10.91
C ASP A 57 -15.17 34.32 -9.82
N MET A 58 -15.81 33.58 -8.92
CA MET A 58 -16.48 34.13 -7.76
C MET A 58 -15.49 34.64 -6.71
N ALA A 59 -14.40 33.91 -6.46
CA ALA A 59 -13.35 34.31 -5.52
C ALA A 59 -12.70 35.65 -5.95
N LEU A 60 -12.42 35.85 -7.23
CA LEU A 60 -11.93 37.11 -7.78
C LEU A 60 -12.97 38.23 -7.61
N ALA A 61 -14.25 37.99 -7.87
CA ALA A 61 -15.29 38.98 -7.65
C ALA A 61 -15.40 39.37 -6.18
N ILE A 62 -15.26 38.43 -5.25
CA ILE A 62 -15.22 38.70 -3.80
C ILE A 62 -13.98 39.55 -3.46
N GLU A 63 -12.82 39.21 -4.01
CA GLU A 63 -11.59 39.97 -3.80
C GLU A 63 -11.71 41.43 -4.23
N TYR A 64 -12.24 41.69 -5.42
CA TYR A 64 -12.46 43.03 -5.93
C TYR A 64 -13.38 43.88 -5.05
N VAL A 65 -14.43 43.28 -4.49
CA VAL A 65 -15.44 44.01 -3.72
C VAL A 65 -15.05 44.15 -2.24
N THR A 66 -14.44 43.11 -1.66
CA THR A 66 -14.19 43.02 -0.20
C THR A 66 -12.72 43.18 0.18
N GLY A 67 -11.81 43.08 -0.77
CA GLY A 67 -10.37 43.03 -0.51
C GLY A 67 -9.87 41.70 0.08
N MET A 68 -10.74 40.70 0.24
CA MET A 68 -10.33 39.39 0.73
C MET A 68 -9.65 38.60 -0.40
N PRO A 69 -8.39 38.18 -0.24
CA PRO A 69 -7.64 37.52 -1.33
C PRO A 69 -8.34 36.27 -1.84
N ALA A 70 -8.50 36.17 -3.15
CA ALA A 70 -9.13 35.02 -3.83
C ALA A 70 -8.44 33.69 -3.46
N GLU A 71 -7.10 33.70 -3.32
CA GLU A 71 -6.31 32.54 -2.92
C GLU A 71 -6.75 31.97 -1.57
N VAL A 72 -7.03 32.81 -0.59
CA VAL A 72 -7.48 32.39 0.75
C VAL A 72 -8.82 31.67 0.66
N LEU A 73 -9.77 32.22 -0.10
CA LEU A 73 -11.11 31.64 -0.30
C LEU A 73 -11.02 30.30 -1.02
N LEU A 74 -10.22 30.20 -2.07
CA LEU A 74 -10.05 28.98 -2.85
C LEU A 74 -9.36 27.88 -2.05
N ASN A 75 -8.33 28.21 -1.28
CA ASN A 75 -7.67 27.26 -0.39
C ASN A 75 -8.63 26.72 0.68
N TRP A 76 -9.50 27.58 1.22
CA TRP A 76 -10.50 27.15 2.19
C TRP A 76 -11.57 26.26 1.55
N GLN A 77 -12.08 26.65 0.38
CA GLN A 77 -13.03 25.83 -0.38
C GLN A 77 -12.46 24.44 -0.67
N GLN A 78 -11.22 24.36 -1.12
CA GLN A 78 -10.56 23.09 -1.38
C GLN A 78 -10.50 22.19 -0.14
N ARG A 79 -10.14 22.77 1.03
CA ARG A 79 -10.10 22.02 2.30
C ARG A 79 -11.48 21.53 2.70
N TYR A 80 -12.49 22.36 2.55
CA TYR A 80 -13.88 21.98 2.84
C TYR A 80 -14.35 20.85 1.94
N ASP A 81 -14.14 20.96 0.64
CA ASP A 81 -14.54 19.95 -0.34
C ASP A 81 -13.81 18.60 -0.09
N GLU A 82 -12.53 18.67 0.25
CA GLU A 82 -11.75 17.47 0.63
C GLU A 82 -12.33 16.82 1.90
N ALA A 83 -12.58 17.59 2.96
CA ALA A 83 -13.13 17.07 4.20
C ALA A 83 -14.51 16.42 3.98
N LYS A 84 -15.39 17.08 3.24
CA LYS A 84 -16.73 16.53 2.88
C LYS A 84 -16.64 15.27 2.03
N SER A 85 -15.68 15.22 1.13
CA SER A 85 -15.46 14.03 0.30
C SER A 85 -14.98 12.84 1.13
N ARG A 86 -14.08 13.09 2.10
CA ARG A 86 -13.61 12.08 3.05
C ARG A 86 -14.76 11.57 3.94
N GLU A 87 -15.55 12.48 4.52
CA GLU A 87 -16.72 12.13 5.33
C GLU A 87 -17.71 11.24 4.57
N LYS A 88 -18.06 11.62 3.33
CA LYS A 88 -18.93 10.82 2.46
C LYS A 88 -18.34 9.43 2.17
N MET A 89 -17.02 9.37 1.96
CA MET A 89 -16.33 8.11 1.71
C MET A 89 -16.39 7.20 2.93
N VAL A 90 -16.03 7.69 4.11
CA VAL A 90 -16.10 6.94 5.38
C VAL A 90 -17.52 6.43 5.66
N HIS A 91 -18.54 7.27 5.48
CA HIS A 91 -19.94 6.87 5.64
C HIS A 91 -20.36 5.76 4.66
N LYS A 92 -19.91 5.84 3.39
CA LYS A 92 -20.14 4.79 2.40
C LYS A 92 -19.44 3.49 2.78
N LEU A 93 -18.21 3.56 3.29
CA LEU A 93 -17.40 2.43 3.70
C LEU A 93 -17.96 1.72 4.96
N GLY A 94 -18.65 2.43 5.85
CA GLY A 94 -19.31 1.84 7.02
C GLY A 94 -20.32 0.73 6.68
N ARG A 95 -20.80 0.68 5.42
CA ARG A 95 -21.72 -0.36 4.94
C ARG A 95 -21.02 -1.66 4.52
N VAL A 96 -19.68 -1.69 4.49
CA VAL A 96 -18.88 -2.81 3.96
C VAL A 96 -18.17 -3.58 5.09
N LYS A 97 -18.77 -3.62 6.27
CA LYS A 97 -18.23 -4.28 7.48
C LYS A 97 -17.86 -5.76 7.23
N THR A 98 -18.64 -6.46 6.41
CA THR A 98 -18.44 -7.90 6.12
C THR A 98 -17.08 -8.19 5.46
N TRP A 99 -16.55 -7.25 4.67
CA TRP A 99 -15.22 -7.41 4.07
C TRP A 99 -14.09 -7.38 5.11
N LEU A 100 -14.20 -6.55 6.15
CA LEU A 100 -13.19 -6.53 7.22
C LEU A 100 -13.07 -7.87 7.94
N SER A 101 -14.18 -8.60 8.08
CA SER A 101 -14.19 -9.89 8.78
C SER A 101 -13.51 -11.03 7.99
N THR A 102 -13.22 -10.82 6.70
CA THR A 102 -12.45 -11.77 5.89
C THR A 102 -10.95 -11.63 6.08
N LEU A 103 -10.49 -10.51 6.63
CA LEU A 103 -9.08 -10.19 6.81
C LEU A 103 -8.60 -10.56 8.23
N PRO A 104 -7.34 -10.90 8.44
CA PRO A 104 -6.74 -11.13 9.76
C PRO A 104 -6.50 -9.80 10.49
N LEU A 105 -7.56 -8.97 10.59
CA LEU A 105 -7.48 -7.57 11.02
C LEU A 105 -6.85 -7.41 12.39
N LYS A 106 -7.22 -8.30 13.36
CA LYS A 106 -6.66 -8.25 14.70
C LYS A 106 -5.13 -8.41 14.68
N GLU A 107 -4.63 -9.41 13.97
CA GLU A 107 -3.18 -9.63 13.87
C GLU A 107 -2.47 -8.47 13.15
N MET A 108 -3.11 -7.90 12.11
CA MET A 108 -2.56 -6.74 11.40
C MET A 108 -2.44 -5.52 12.32
N ILE A 109 -3.41 -5.33 13.23
CA ILE A 109 -3.37 -4.26 14.23
C ILE A 109 -2.30 -4.55 15.30
N ASP A 110 -2.28 -5.77 15.85
CA ASP A 110 -1.32 -6.18 16.88
C ASP A 110 0.13 -6.05 16.40
N LYS A 111 0.37 -6.28 15.09
CA LYS A 111 1.68 -6.09 14.43
C LYS A 111 1.96 -4.63 14.00
N GLY A 112 1.03 -3.73 14.23
CA GLY A 112 1.18 -2.31 13.83
C GLY A 112 1.17 -2.08 12.30
N TRP A 113 0.62 -3.01 11.51
CA TRP A 113 0.50 -2.83 10.06
C TRP A 113 -0.62 -1.87 9.69
N VAL A 114 -1.68 -1.84 10.50
CA VAL A 114 -2.81 -0.92 10.42
C VAL A 114 -3.15 -0.39 11.80
N GLU A 115 -3.65 0.84 11.87
CA GLU A 115 -4.11 1.44 13.12
C GLU A 115 -5.53 0.95 13.46
N ALA A 116 -5.80 0.72 14.74
CA ALA A 116 -7.14 0.45 15.22
C ALA A 116 -8.00 1.72 15.18
N ARG A 117 -9.24 1.60 14.72
CA ARG A 117 -10.23 2.68 14.68
C ARG A 117 -11.54 2.22 15.32
N GLU A 118 -12.20 3.13 16.02
CA GLU A 118 -13.49 2.83 16.66
C GLU A 118 -14.64 2.76 15.64
N GLN A 119 -14.62 3.66 14.66
CA GLN A 119 -15.64 3.69 13.63
C GLN A 119 -15.34 2.71 12.51
N VAL A 120 -16.32 1.90 12.14
CA VAL A 120 -16.17 0.87 11.08
C VAL A 120 -15.72 1.47 9.74
N GLY A 121 -16.26 2.62 9.36
CA GLY A 121 -15.88 3.27 8.11
C GLY A 121 -14.42 3.73 8.08
N GLU A 122 -13.92 4.25 9.20
CA GLU A 122 -12.51 4.63 9.34
C GLU A 122 -11.61 3.39 9.35
N GLN A 123 -12.04 2.30 10.00
CA GLN A 123 -11.27 1.06 9.99
C GLN A 123 -11.17 0.49 8.58
N VAL A 124 -12.26 0.53 7.79
CA VAL A 124 -12.23 0.14 6.36
C VAL A 124 -11.28 1.05 5.58
N ASP A 125 -11.33 2.37 5.76
CA ASP A 125 -10.43 3.33 5.09
C ASP A 125 -8.96 3.02 5.41
N THR A 126 -8.62 2.78 6.68
CA THR A 126 -7.26 2.44 7.10
C THR A 126 -6.75 1.17 6.41
N VAL A 127 -7.59 0.15 6.32
CA VAL A 127 -7.25 -1.12 5.65
C VAL A 127 -7.13 -0.95 4.13
N LEU A 128 -8.01 -0.18 3.50
CA LEU A 128 -7.93 0.13 2.07
C LEU A 128 -6.64 0.88 1.72
N ARG A 129 -6.23 1.82 2.57
CA ARG A 129 -4.93 2.52 2.44
C ARG A 129 -3.76 1.57 2.56
N PHE A 130 -3.79 0.65 3.53
CA PHE A 130 -2.77 -0.38 3.66
C PHE A 130 -2.62 -1.16 2.35
N PHE A 131 -3.73 -1.60 1.74
CA PHE A 131 -3.71 -2.31 0.47
C PHE A 131 -3.46 -1.42 -0.77
N GLY A 132 -3.58 -0.11 -0.64
CA GLY A 132 -3.43 0.84 -1.75
C GLY A 132 -4.57 0.78 -2.76
N VAL A 133 -5.80 0.53 -2.30
CA VAL A 133 -7.01 0.42 -3.12
C VAL A 133 -8.12 1.32 -2.62
N VAL A 134 -9.06 1.68 -3.48
CA VAL A 134 -10.13 2.64 -3.17
C VAL A 134 -11.43 2.00 -2.66
N SER A 135 -11.57 0.68 -2.77
CA SER A 135 -12.76 -0.04 -2.34
C SER A 135 -12.50 -1.54 -2.17
N PRO A 136 -13.34 -2.27 -1.40
CA PRO A 136 -13.29 -3.72 -1.33
C PRO A 136 -13.40 -4.41 -2.69
N LYS A 137 -14.25 -3.86 -3.58
CA LYS A 137 -14.36 -4.39 -4.94
C LYS A 137 -13.06 -4.22 -5.72
N ALA A 138 -12.40 -3.06 -5.64
CA ALA A 138 -11.11 -2.85 -6.26
C ALA A 138 -10.05 -3.79 -5.69
N TRP A 139 -10.12 -4.10 -4.39
CA TRP A 139 -9.27 -5.10 -3.74
C TRP A 139 -9.48 -6.49 -4.35
N GLU A 140 -10.74 -6.96 -4.44
CA GLU A 140 -11.08 -8.24 -5.06
C GLU A 140 -10.58 -8.32 -6.51
N ASP A 141 -10.89 -7.31 -7.32
CA ASP A 141 -10.51 -7.28 -8.73
C ASP A 141 -8.98 -7.31 -8.90
N TYR A 142 -8.24 -6.60 -8.06
CA TYR A 142 -6.78 -6.50 -8.15
C TYR A 142 -6.07 -7.72 -7.58
N TYR A 143 -6.40 -8.11 -6.33
CA TYR A 143 -5.69 -9.20 -5.66
C TYR A 143 -6.17 -10.56 -6.14
N PHE A 144 -7.48 -10.80 -6.29
CA PHE A 144 -8.01 -12.09 -6.73
C PHE A 144 -7.87 -12.32 -8.24
N ASN A 145 -8.23 -11.32 -9.05
CA ASN A 145 -8.34 -11.53 -10.49
C ASN A 145 -7.06 -11.26 -11.27
N GLN A 146 -6.13 -10.44 -10.77
CA GLN A 146 -4.96 -10.01 -11.51
C GLN A 146 -3.62 -10.44 -10.91
N ARG A 147 -3.37 -10.16 -9.64
CA ARG A 147 -2.03 -10.31 -9.04
C ARG A 147 -1.78 -11.66 -8.39
N LEU A 148 -2.76 -12.24 -7.72
CA LEU A 148 -2.58 -13.41 -6.88
C LEU A 148 -3.28 -14.66 -7.41
N LYS A 149 -3.55 -14.75 -8.72
CA LYS A 149 -4.18 -15.96 -9.30
C LYS A 149 -3.49 -17.26 -8.88
N VAL A 150 -2.17 -17.22 -8.74
CA VAL A 150 -1.37 -18.36 -8.29
C VAL A 150 -1.59 -18.62 -6.80
N ALA A 151 -1.46 -17.59 -5.95
CA ALA A 151 -1.68 -17.70 -4.51
C ALA A 151 -3.10 -18.14 -4.17
N PHE A 152 -4.10 -17.73 -4.96
CA PHE A 152 -5.50 -18.13 -4.78
C PHE A 152 -5.78 -19.56 -5.24
N ARG A 153 -5.11 -20.05 -6.27
CA ARG A 153 -5.18 -21.46 -6.64
C ARG A 153 -4.62 -22.35 -5.53
N ILE A 154 -3.52 -21.92 -4.91
CA ILE A 154 -2.90 -22.57 -3.76
C ILE A 154 -3.86 -22.63 -2.57
N SER A 155 -4.58 -21.55 -2.27
CA SER A 155 -5.44 -21.45 -1.08
C SER A 155 -6.75 -22.25 -1.17
N LEU A 156 -7.20 -22.60 -2.37
CA LEU A 156 -8.40 -23.42 -2.56
C LEU A 156 -8.21 -24.89 -2.10
N GLU A 157 -6.98 -25.31 -1.85
CA GLU A 157 -6.66 -26.68 -1.46
C GLU A 157 -6.54 -26.93 0.06
N LYS A 158 -7.26 -26.25 0.93
CA LYS A 158 -7.61 -26.71 2.29
C LYS A 158 -6.94 -26.11 3.53
N THR A 159 -5.86 -25.36 3.50
CA THR A 159 -5.20 -24.92 4.74
C THR A 159 -4.77 -23.44 4.80
N SER A 160 -4.81 -22.72 3.69
CA SER A 160 -4.31 -21.36 3.60
C SER A 160 -5.44 -20.33 3.49
N ASP A 161 -5.24 -19.18 4.14
CA ASP A 161 -6.14 -18.03 4.06
C ASP A 161 -5.63 -17.04 2.99
N PRO A 162 -6.32 -16.91 1.84
CA PRO A 162 -5.91 -16.02 0.77
C PRO A 162 -5.87 -14.55 1.18
N TYR A 163 -6.72 -14.16 2.11
CA TYR A 163 -6.74 -12.79 2.62
C TYR A 163 -5.52 -12.50 3.50
N ALA A 164 -5.10 -13.48 4.32
CA ALA A 164 -3.87 -13.40 5.10
C ALA A 164 -2.62 -13.38 4.20
N ILE A 165 -2.60 -14.21 3.15
CA ILE A 165 -1.52 -14.22 2.13
C ILE A 165 -1.44 -12.85 1.45
N ALA A 166 -2.56 -12.27 1.02
CA ALA A 166 -2.60 -10.96 0.39
C ALA A 166 -2.07 -9.87 1.34
N ALA A 167 -2.45 -9.91 2.62
CA ALA A 167 -1.98 -8.97 3.63
C ALA A 167 -0.47 -9.11 3.88
N TRP A 168 0.05 -10.34 3.99
CA TRP A 168 1.47 -10.60 4.17
C TRP A 168 2.29 -10.12 2.98
N LEU A 169 1.86 -10.45 1.77
CA LEU A 169 2.51 -9.97 0.55
C LEU A 169 2.48 -8.43 0.46
N ARG A 170 1.34 -7.80 0.80
CA ARG A 170 1.25 -6.34 0.79
C ARG A 170 2.20 -5.70 1.80
N ARG A 171 2.36 -6.30 2.98
CA ARG A 171 3.34 -5.81 3.96
C ARG A 171 4.76 -5.82 3.40
N GLY A 172 5.16 -6.91 2.74
CA GLY A 172 6.46 -6.96 2.07
C GLY A 172 6.60 -5.94 0.93
N GLU A 173 5.53 -5.64 0.19
CA GLU A 173 5.55 -4.57 -0.81
C GLU A 173 5.79 -3.19 -0.18
N ILE A 174 5.16 -2.90 0.95
CA ILE A 174 5.38 -1.65 1.70
C ILE A 174 6.83 -1.60 2.21
N GLN A 175 7.35 -2.68 2.79
CA GLN A 175 8.76 -2.76 3.20
C GLN A 175 9.71 -2.52 2.01
N ALA A 176 9.39 -3.10 0.84
CA ALA A 176 10.19 -2.88 -0.37
C ALA A 176 10.16 -1.42 -0.86
N MET A 177 9.05 -0.71 -0.66
CA MET A 177 8.96 0.73 -0.98
C MET A 177 9.86 1.56 -0.05
N ASP A 178 9.90 1.21 1.22
CA ASP A 178 10.68 1.91 2.24
C ASP A 178 12.19 1.56 2.19
N THR A 179 12.55 0.47 1.48
CA THR A 179 13.95 0.05 1.32
C THR A 179 14.52 0.69 0.06
N PHE A 180 15.44 1.62 0.25
CA PHE A 180 16.17 2.23 -0.88
C PHE A 180 17.33 1.32 -1.31
N LEU A 181 17.50 1.15 -2.63
CA LEU A 181 18.68 0.54 -3.25
C LEU A 181 19.31 1.52 -4.22
N GLU A 182 20.60 1.69 -4.15
CA GLU A 182 21.36 2.50 -5.12
C GLU A 182 21.49 1.77 -6.46
N GLU A 183 21.62 0.44 -6.42
CA GLU A 183 21.89 -0.40 -7.56
C GLU A 183 20.60 -0.93 -8.21
N ARG A 184 20.65 -1.01 -9.55
CA ARG A 184 19.64 -1.74 -10.32
C ARG A 184 20.01 -3.21 -10.38
N TYR A 185 19.01 -4.07 -10.58
CA TYR A 185 19.24 -5.50 -10.72
C TYR A 185 20.20 -5.83 -11.87
N ASP A 186 21.30 -6.50 -11.53
CA ASP A 186 22.30 -7.02 -12.45
C ASP A 186 22.46 -8.55 -12.29
N PRO A 187 21.93 -9.34 -13.24
CA PRO A 187 22.03 -10.80 -13.18
C PRO A 187 23.47 -11.34 -13.32
N LYS A 188 24.38 -10.57 -13.92
CA LYS A 188 25.80 -10.99 -14.00
C LYS A 188 26.45 -10.86 -12.64
N ARG A 189 26.28 -9.71 -11.97
CA ARG A 189 26.79 -9.48 -10.62
C ARG A 189 26.23 -10.52 -9.65
N LEU A 190 24.93 -10.83 -9.70
CA LEU A 190 24.36 -11.88 -8.87
C LEU A 190 25.04 -13.25 -9.12
N LYS A 191 25.27 -13.63 -10.37
CA LYS A 191 25.96 -14.91 -10.68
C LYS A 191 27.38 -14.94 -10.16
N GLU A 192 28.10 -13.83 -10.22
CA GLU A 192 29.47 -13.70 -9.68
C GLU A 192 29.50 -13.81 -8.16
N ARG A 193 28.45 -13.36 -7.46
CA ARG A 193 28.30 -13.45 -6.02
C ARG A 193 27.77 -14.79 -5.48
N LEU A 194 27.25 -15.68 -6.34
CA LEU A 194 26.70 -16.96 -5.90
C LEU A 194 27.68 -17.82 -5.07
N PRO A 195 28.97 -17.96 -5.41
CA PRO A 195 29.90 -18.74 -4.57
C PRO A 195 30.04 -18.14 -3.16
N GLU A 196 30.08 -16.81 -3.04
CA GLU A 196 30.15 -16.10 -1.76
C GLU A 196 28.88 -16.31 -0.94
N ILE A 197 27.70 -16.19 -1.57
CA ILE A 197 26.39 -16.45 -0.94
C ILE A 197 26.32 -17.90 -0.45
N SER A 198 26.74 -18.88 -1.27
CA SER A 198 26.72 -20.29 -0.89
C SER A 198 27.66 -20.57 0.28
N HIS A 199 28.87 -19.99 0.29
CA HIS A 199 29.80 -20.13 1.38
C HIS A 199 29.29 -19.48 2.68
N LEU A 200 28.70 -18.28 2.58
CA LEU A 200 28.08 -17.58 3.70
C LEU A 200 26.96 -18.41 4.31
N LEU A 201 26.13 -19.03 3.46
CA LEU A 201 25.03 -19.89 3.87
C LEU A 201 25.50 -21.30 4.34
N LEU A 202 26.72 -21.73 4.07
CA LEU A 202 27.27 -23.01 4.56
C LEU A 202 27.85 -22.86 5.98
N SER A 203 28.48 -21.74 6.27
CA SER A 203 29.11 -21.42 7.54
C SER A 203 28.61 -20.08 8.06
N PRO A 204 27.39 -20.02 8.61
CA PRO A 204 26.73 -18.76 8.93
C PRO A 204 27.43 -18.08 10.11
N PRO A 205 27.82 -16.81 9.96
CA PRO A 205 28.19 -15.97 11.08
C PRO A 205 26.91 -15.46 11.80
N ASP A 206 27.11 -14.89 12.99
CA ASP A 206 25.99 -14.33 13.77
C ASP A 206 25.24 -13.20 13.02
N ASP A 207 25.92 -12.48 12.14
CA ASP A 207 25.43 -11.37 11.32
C ASP A 207 25.03 -11.81 9.88
N ILE A 208 24.69 -13.09 9.67
CA ILE A 208 24.37 -13.64 8.34
C ILE A 208 23.29 -12.85 7.60
N VAL A 209 22.24 -12.40 8.31
CA VAL A 209 21.14 -11.67 7.70
C VAL A 209 21.62 -10.34 7.11
N ASP A 210 22.43 -9.60 7.86
CA ASP A 210 22.97 -8.31 7.43
C ASP A 210 23.89 -8.49 6.23
N ARG A 211 24.83 -9.43 6.30
CA ARG A 211 25.76 -9.72 5.18
C ARG A 211 25.03 -10.20 3.92
N LEU A 212 24.06 -11.08 4.08
CA LEU A 212 23.26 -11.56 2.95
C LEU A 212 22.46 -10.42 2.31
N THR A 213 21.89 -9.53 3.13
CA THR A 213 21.18 -8.35 2.69
C THR A 213 22.10 -7.44 1.87
N ASP A 214 23.32 -7.18 2.36
CA ASP A 214 24.30 -6.33 1.67
C ASP A 214 24.73 -6.93 0.33
N ILE A 215 25.08 -8.22 0.29
CA ILE A 215 25.50 -8.91 -0.94
C ILE A 215 24.39 -8.90 -2.00
N LEU A 216 23.13 -9.12 -1.58
CA LEU A 216 21.98 -9.09 -2.49
C LEU A 216 21.68 -7.66 -2.95
N ALA A 217 21.79 -6.66 -2.06
CA ALA A 217 21.60 -5.26 -2.37
C ALA A 217 22.58 -4.76 -3.43
N GLU A 218 23.87 -5.16 -3.38
CA GLU A 218 24.85 -4.87 -4.41
C GLU A 218 24.46 -5.39 -5.80
N SER A 219 23.67 -6.46 -5.84
CA SER A 219 23.10 -7.01 -7.09
C SER A 219 21.73 -6.44 -7.45
N GLY A 220 21.25 -5.43 -6.70
CA GLY A 220 19.98 -4.78 -6.90
C GLY A 220 18.77 -5.61 -6.45
N ILE A 221 18.95 -6.51 -5.49
CA ILE A 221 17.91 -7.38 -4.94
C ILE A 221 17.57 -6.94 -3.52
N LYS A 222 16.28 -6.82 -3.20
CA LYS A 222 15.80 -6.53 -1.86
C LYS A 222 15.53 -7.83 -1.11
N LEU A 223 16.17 -8.01 0.04
CA LEU A 223 15.85 -9.08 0.99
C LEU A 223 15.03 -8.49 2.13
N LEU A 224 13.84 -9.05 2.35
CA LEU A 224 12.86 -8.54 3.29
C LEU A 224 12.42 -9.64 4.24
N PHE A 225 12.30 -9.28 5.53
CA PHE A 225 11.78 -10.17 6.55
C PHE A 225 10.44 -9.63 7.04
N THR A 226 9.38 -10.42 6.89
CA THR A 226 8.02 -10.05 7.26
C THR A 226 7.50 -11.00 8.31
N GLU A 227 6.93 -10.47 9.39
CA GLU A 227 6.30 -11.28 10.43
C GLU A 227 5.17 -12.14 9.85
N PRO A 228 5.03 -13.41 10.29
CA PRO A 228 3.98 -14.28 9.80
C PRO A 228 2.60 -13.80 10.25
N LEU A 229 1.58 -14.20 9.50
CA LEU A 229 0.17 -14.15 9.89
C LEU A 229 -0.37 -15.57 9.98
N SER A 230 -1.34 -15.79 10.88
CA SER A 230 -2.05 -17.07 10.94
C SER A 230 -2.70 -17.39 9.60
N GLY A 231 -2.58 -18.64 9.16
CA GLY A 231 -3.11 -19.08 7.86
C GLY A 231 -2.23 -18.75 6.65
N VAL A 232 -1.00 -18.27 6.87
CA VAL A 232 0.01 -18.08 5.81
C VAL A 232 1.07 -19.19 5.89
N PRO A 233 0.98 -20.25 5.08
CA PRO A 233 1.94 -21.36 5.09
C PRO A 233 3.18 -21.08 4.24
N ILE A 234 3.35 -19.85 3.75
CA ILE A 234 4.40 -19.42 2.83
C ILE A 234 5.68 -19.13 3.61
N LYS A 235 6.79 -19.74 3.24
CA LYS A 235 8.11 -19.53 3.83
C LYS A 235 8.86 -18.40 3.16
N GLY A 236 8.70 -18.24 1.86
CA GLY A 236 9.33 -17.23 1.03
C GLY A 236 8.45 -16.82 -0.15
N ALA A 237 8.74 -15.68 -0.72
CA ALA A 237 8.12 -15.18 -1.93
C ALA A 237 9.09 -14.32 -2.74
N THR A 238 9.20 -14.63 -4.03
CA THR A 238 9.94 -13.80 -4.99
C THR A 238 9.00 -13.09 -5.92
N ARG A 239 9.20 -11.77 -6.05
CA ARG A 239 8.45 -10.91 -6.98
C ARG A 239 9.24 -9.66 -7.36
N TRP A 240 8.82 -9.01 -8.43
CA TRP A 240 9.42 -7.76 -8.87
C TRP A 240 8.59 -6.56 -8.40
N ILE A 241 9.23 -5.64 -7.68
CA ILE A 241 8.62 -4.44 -7.13
C ILE A 241 9.45 -3.24 -7.59
N TYR A 242 8.83 -2.30 -8.33
CA TYR A 242 9.49 -1.09 -8.86
C TYR A 242 10.80 -1.35 -9.63
N GLY A 243 10.83 -2.45 -10.39
CA GLY A 243 11.97 -2.77 -11.24
C GLY A 243 13.07 -3.61 -10.60
N ASN A 244 13.03 -3.82 -9.28
CA ASN A 244 13.96 -4.66 -8.55
C ASN A 244 13.30 -5.98 -8.12
N PRO A 245 14.00 -7.11 -8.16
CA PRO A 245 13.54 -8.33 -7.54
C PRO A 245 13.55 -8.18 -6.01
N CYS A 246 12.54 -8.73 -5.37
CA CYS A 246 12.39 -8.76 -3.93
C CYS A 246 12.20 -10.20 -3.46
N ILE A 247 13.01 -10.62 -2.52
CA ILE A 247 12.86 -11.85 -1.77
C ILE A 247 12.24 -11.49 -0.44
N GLN A 248 11.02 -11.94 -0.18
CA GLN A 248 10.32 -11.74 1.08
C GLN A 248 10.29 -13.07 1.86
N LEU A 249 10.87 -13.09 3.04
CA LEU A 249 10.96 -14.26 3.90
C LEU A 249 10.18 -14.03 5.21
N LEU A 250 9.80 -15.12 5.88
CA LEU A 250 9.27 -15.05 7.22
C LEU A 250 10.37 -14.60 8.20
N SER A 251 10.02 -13.70 9.14
CA SER A 251 10.93 -13.22 10.19
C SER A 251 11.06 -14.19 11.38
N GLU A 252 10.30 -15.27 11.41
CA GLU A 252 10.43 -16.28 12.45
C GLU A 252 11.72 -17.10 12.29
N ARG A 253 12.26 -17.58 13.44
CA ARG A 253 13.37 -18.52 13.43
C ARG A 253 12.95 -19.80 12.75
N GLN A 254 13.37 -19.96 11.52
CA GLN A 254 13.28 -21.22 10.80
C GLN A 254 14.47 -22.12 11.21
N GLU A 255 14.31 -23.43 11.07
CA GLU A 255 15.48 -24.32 11.06
C GLU A 255 16.44 -23.81 9.99
N TYR A 256 17.72 -23.73 10.33
CA TYR A 256 18.72 -23.10 9.47
C TYR A 256 18.79 -23.72 8.07
N GLU A 257 18.68 -25.02 7.96
CA GLU A 257 18.67 -25.73 6.67
C GLU A 257 17.46 -25.30 5.78
N ASN A 258 16.32 -25.07 6.38
CA ASN A 258 15.14 -24.55 5.68
C ASN A 258 15.37 -23.12 5.20
N PHE A 259 15.93 -22.25 6.05
CA PHE A 259 16.30 -20.88 5.69
C PHE A 259 17.27 -20.85 4.51
N ARG A 260 18.35 -21.64 4.60
CA ARG A 260 19.36 -21.77 3.55
C ARG A 260 18.75 -22.22 2.23
N PHE A 261 17.89 -23.26 2.27
CA PHE A 261 17.21 -23.76 1.09
C PHE A 261 16.30 -22.68 0.49
N THR A 262 15.43 -22.06 1.31
CA THR A 262 14.48 -21.01 0.86
C THR A 262 15.22 -19.85 0.20
N VAL A 263 16.28 -19.32 0.78
CA VAL A 263 17.06 -18.23 0.18
C VAL A 263 17.58 -18.62 -1.21
N LEU A 264 18.19 -19.80 -1.33
CA LEU A 264 18.74 -20.27 -2.61
C LEU A 264 17.66 -20.58 -3.64
N HIS A 265 16.50 -21.08 -3.21
CA HIS A 265 15.34 -21.32 -4.03
C HIS A 265 14.79 -20.01 -4.63
N GLU A 266 14.61 -18.97 -3.78
CA GLU A 266 14.15 -17.66 -4.24
C GLU A 266 15.16 -16.97 -5.18
N ILE A 267 16.47 -17.13 -4.95
CA ILE A 267 17.50 -16.69 -5.90
C ILE A 267 17.39 -17.44 -7.22
N GLY A 268 17.05 -18.73 -7.17
CA GLY A 268 16.77 -19.54 -8.36
C GLY A 268 15.66 -18.94 -9.21
N HIS A 269 14.55 -18.53 -8.61
CA HIS A 269 13.45 -17.86 -9.31
C HIS A 269 13.89 -16.55 -10.00
N ILE A 270 14.72 -15.75 -9.33
CA ILE A 270 15.23 -14.50 -9.90
C ILE A 270 16.09 -14.76 -11.13
N LEU A 271 16.95 -15.79 -11.10
CA LEU A 271 17.91 -16.07 -12.17
C LEU A 271 17.32 -16.84 -13.36
N LEU A 272 16.35 -17.73 -13.11
CA LEU A 272 15.84 -18.68 -14.09
C LEU A 272 14.50 -18.25 -14.71
N HIS A 273 13.70 -17.48 -13.96
CA HIS A 273 12.34 -17.15 -14.35
C HIS A 273 12.16 -15.64 -14.57
N GLY A 274 11.19 -15.27 -15.35
CA GLY A 274 11.03 -13.87 -15.76
C GLY A 274 10.39 -12.96 -14.70
N LYS A 275 10.36 -11.66 -15.01
CA LYS A 275 9.84 -10.58 -14.14
C LYS A 275 8.32 -10.60 -13.92
N LYS A 276 7.58 -11.44 -14.65
CA LYS A 276 6.10 -11.39 -14.68
C LYS A 276 5.42 -12.25 -13.61
N ASP A 277 6.14 -13.20 -13.05
CA ASP A 277 5.57 -14.18 -12.14
C ASP A 277 5.79 -13.77 -10.68
N ILE A 278 4.88 -14.20 -9.83
CA ILE A 278 5.02 -14.19 -8.38
C ILE A 278 5.23 -15.64 -7.99
N PHE A 279 6.34 -15.93 -7.32
CA PHE A 279 6.64 -17.26 -6.81
C PHE A 279 6.39 -17.27 -5.31
N LEU A 280 5.76 -18.32 -4.81
CA LEU A 280 5.43 -18.50 -3.40
C LEU A 280 5.92 -19.88 -2.98
N GLU A 281 6.91 -19.93 -2.08
CA GLU A 281 7.37 -21.19 -1.51
C GLU A 281 6.46 -21.60 -0.36
N GLU A 282 5.69 -22.66 -0.56
CA GLU A 282 4.78 -23.22 0.43
C GLU A 282 5.27 -24.61 0.93
N ALA A 283 5.05 -24.86 2.22
CA ALA A 283 5.36 -26.16 2.82
C ALA A 283 4.38 -27.24 2.31
N GLY A 284 4.83 -28.05 1.33
CA GLY A 284 4.10 -29.24 0.88
C GLY A 284 3.10 -29.07 -0.26
N PHE A 285 3.16 -27.96 -0.98
CA PHE A 285 2.26 -27.68 -2.11
C PHE A 285 2.67 -28.42 -3.40
N LYS A 286 1.66 -28.98 -4.10
CA LYS A 286 1.78 -29.51 -5.46
C LYS A 286 0.62 -28.94 -6.27
N PRO A 287 0.88 -28.00 -7.21
CA PRO A 287 -0.16 -27.48 -8.08
C PRO A 287 -0.64 -28.57 -9.06
N ASP A 288 -1.91 -28.93 -8.98
CA ASP A 288 -2.48 -29.99 -9.83
C ASP A 288 -2.71 -29.58 -11.29
N ASP A 289 -2.73 -28.26 -11.63
CA ASP A 289 -3.21 -27.77 -12.92
C ASP A 289 -2.28 -26.83 -13.71
N ASP A 290 -1.13 -26.39 -13.17
CA ASP A 290 -0.21 -25.51 -13.90
C ASP A 290 1.19 -26.13 -14.08
N LEU A 291 1.31 -26.98 -15.10
CA LEU A 291 2.56 -27.65 -15.45
C LEU A 291 3.74 -26.68 -15.67
N ALA A 292 3.45 -25.45 -16.07
CA ALA A 292 4.49 -24.45 -16.29
C ALA A 292 5.01 -23.88 -14.95
N TYR A 293 4.12 -23.68 -13.98
CA TYR A 293 4.50 -23.25 -12.63
C TYR A 293 5.27 -24.36 -11.91
N GLU A 294 4.73 -25.59 -11.93
CA GLU A 294 5.39 -26.75 -11.33
C GLU A 294 6.81 -26.99 -11.87
N ARG A 295 7.00 -26.78 -13.19
CA ARG A 295 8.33 -26.88 -13.80
C ARG A 295 9.28 -25.84 -13.24
N LYS A 296 8.83 -24.59 -13.08
CA LYS A 296 9.65 -23.49 -12.53
C LYS A 296 10.04 -23.75 -11.09
N GLU A 297 9.12 -24.27 -10.28
CA GLU A 297 9.41 -24.70 -8.90
C GLU A 297 10.49 -25.78 -8.85
N LYS A 298 10.38 -26.82 -9.70
CA LYS A 298 11.37 -27.88 -9.80
C LYS A 298 12.74 -27.37 -10.28
N GLU A 299 12.76 -26.38 -11.18
CA GLU A 299 13.98 -25.75 -11.65
C GLU A 299 14.65 -24.95 -10.52
N ALA A 300 13.88 -24.18 -9.72
CA ALA A 300 14.37 -23.46 -8.55
C ALA A 300 14.86 -24.41 -7.44
N ASP A 301 14.12 -25.51 -7.18
CA ASP A 301 14.53 -26.56 -6.25
C ASP A 301 15.87 -27.21 -6.66
N ALA A 302 16.00 -27.56 -7.95
CA ALA A 302 17.23 -28.16 -8.46
C ALA A 302 18.41 -27.18 -8.35
N PHE A 303 18.18 -25.89 -8.61
CA PHE A 303 19.15 -24.82 -8.42
C PHE A 303 19.58 -24.73 -6.95
N ALA A 304 18.62 -24.64 -6.03
CA ALA A 304 18.91 -24.55 -4.59
C ALA A 304 19.74 -25.74 -4.11
N ARG A 305 19.32 -26.98 -4.41
CA ARG A 305 20.06 -28.21 -4.04
C ARG A 305 21.47 -28.24 -4.58
N LYS A 306 21.67 -27.83 -5.85
CA LYS A 306 22.99 -27.71 -6.45
C LYS A 306 23.88 -26.73 -5.69
N MET A 307 23.35 -25.56 -5.34
CA MET A 307 24.09 -24.54 -4.63
C MET A 307 24.37 -24.88 -3.15
N MET A 308 23.56 -25.77 -2.57
CA MET A 308 23.83 -26.30 -1.21
C MET A 308 25.01 -27.29 -1.15
N THR A 309 25.44 -27.84 -2.28
CA THR A 309 26.55 -28.84 -2.36
C THR A 309 27.87 -28.23 -2.78
N VAL A 310 27.89 -26.96 -3.13
CA VAL A 310 29.08 -26.17 -3.50
C VAL A 310 29.61 -25.43 -2.29
#